data_154570d7c6e8a778d68ac3fb5b84f37c
#
_entry.id   154570d7c6e8a778d68ac3fb5b84f37c
#
_cell.length_a   1.000
_cell.length_b   1.000
_cell.length_c   1.000
_cell.angle_alpha   90.00
_cell.angle_beta   90.00
_cell.angle_gamma   90.00
#
_symmetry.space_group_name_H-M   'P 1'
#
loop_
_entity.id
_entity.type
_entity.pdbx_description
1 polymer ?
#
loop_
_entity_poly.entity_id
_entity_poly.type
_entity_poly.pdbx_seq_one_letter_code
_entity_poly.pdbx_strand_id
1 'polypeptide(L)'
;AGLLTLLALVVKNPPVWEDDIAALSPVPRELLRLDQDLRNALGAPEVGQLIAITAPDAETALQQSEIVATWLDAQQQKGLLAGYEAVARTLPSQQTQRQRQAQLPERDVLATDLARVAEGLPFQPGLFNPFLEDIAAARTAPPVRPEDLRGTLLGTRIGILLFPGERGWTALLPLSGVREPKLLAAGLPPSVVGQTWYLDLRAETNRLVAGFRTTALHRLTWGVALIVAVIWIGLRCWRGVIAALIPVSIALIVTVAALLA
;
A
#
# COMPACT_ATOMS: atom_id res chain seq x y z
N ALA A 1 43.12 -22.88 -5.30
CA ALA A 1 41.68 -22.74 -5.54
C ALA A 1 41.12 -21.56 -4.72
N GLY A 2 41.29 -21.52 -3.37
CA GLY A 2 40.70 -20.49 -2.51
C GLY A 2 41.12 -19.04 -2.80
N LEU A 3 42.34 -18.81 -3.26
CA LEU A 3 42.83 -17.46 -3.62
C LEU A 3 42.22 -16.97 -4.92
N LEU A 4 41.95 -17.85 -5.88
CA LEU A 4 41.28 -17.52 -7.15
C LEU A 4 39.80 -17.22 -6.95
N THR A 5 39.13 -17.92 -6.04
CA THR A 5 37.72 -17.62 -5.69
C THR A 5 37.60 -16.31 -4.93
N LEU A 6 38.54 -15.99 -4.05
CA LEU A 6 38.57 -14.70 -3.34
C LEU A 6 38.81 -13.52 -4.33
N LEU A 7 39.72 -13.73 -5.29
CA LEU A 7 40.01 -12.74 -6.35
C LEU A 7 38.80 -12.54 -7.25
N ALA A 8 38.06 -13.60 -7.60
CA ALA A 8 36.82 -13.52 -8.41
C ALA A 8 35.71 -12.81 -7.65
N LEU A 9 35.58 -12.97 -6.34
CA LEU A 9 34.63 -12.26 -5.47
C LEU A 9 34.93 -10.75 -5.41
N VAL A 10 36.23 -10.39 -5.29
CA VAL A 10 36.63 -8.96 -5.26
C VAL A 10 36.45 -8.30 -6.62
N VAL A 11 36.70 -9.01 -7.72
CA VAL A 11 36.59 -8.46 -9.09
C VAL A 11 35.14 -8.32 -9.54
N LYS A 12 34.26 -9.27 -9.18
CA LYS A 12 32.84 -9.23 -9.56
C LYS A 12 32.00 -8.26 -8.75
N ASN A 13 32.47 -7.85 -7.56
CA ASN A 13 31.72 -7.00 -6.62
C ASN A 13 30.20 -7.34 -6.58
N PRO A 14 29.82 -8.64 -6.45
CA PRO A 14 28.41 -8.99 -6.40
C PRO A 14 27.80 -8.37 -5.15
N PRO A 15 26.53 -7.96 -5.18
CA PRO A 15 25.84 -7.59 -3.97
C PRO A 15 25.87 -8.77 -3.01
N VAL A 16 26.64 -8.64 -1.92
CA VAL A 16 26.85 -9.71 -0.92
C VAL A 16 25.52 -10.09 -0.24
N TRP A 17 24.53 -9.20 -0.34
CA TRP A 17 23.23 -9.36 0.30
C TRP A 17 22.12 -8.99 -0.66
N GLU A 18 21.08 -9.83 -0.70
CA GLU A 18 19.83 -9.53 -1.36
C GLU A 18 18.87 -8.90 -0.31
N ASP A 19 18.51 -7.66 -0.52
CA ASP A 19 17.63 -6.90 0.38
C ASP A 19 16.16 -6.92 -0.07
N ASP A 20 15.90 -7.39 -1.30
CA ASP A 20 14.54 -7.52 -1.81
C ASP A 20 13.98 -8.92 -1.52
N ILE A 21 13.00 -8.98 -0.60
CA ILE A 21 12.32 -10.26 -0.28
C ILE A 21 11.67 -10.88 -1.51
N ALA A 22 11.26 -10.08 -2.49
CA ALA A 22 10.69 -10.59 -3.73
C ALA A 22 11.70 -11.42 -4.55
N ALA A 23 13.01 -11.13 -4.42
CA ALA A 23 14.06 -11.92 -5.05
C ALA A 23 14.24 -13.31 -4.42
N LEU A 24 13.79 -13.50 -3.16
CA LEU A 24 13.79 -14.79 -2.46
C LEU A 24 12.58 -15.68 -2.85
N SER A 25 11.67 -15.17 -3.66
CA SER A 25 10.52 -15.94 -4.13
C SER A 25 11.00 -17.13 -5.00
N PRO A 26 10.55 -18.37 -4.72
CA PRO A 26 10.87 -19.53 -5.54
C PRO A 26 10.12 -19.51 -6.89
N VAL A 27 9.26 -18.52 -7.12
CA VAL A 27 8.45 -18.42 -8.34
C VAL A 27 9.32 -17.91 -9.49
N PRO A 28 9.33 -18.59 -10.66
CA PRO A 28 10.04 -18.13 -11.85
C PRO A 28 9.63 -16.73 -12.27
N ARG A 29 10.59 -15.91 -12.67
CA ARG A 29 10.35 -14.51 -13.07
C ARG A 29 9.31 -14.35 -14.18
N GLU A 30 9.19 -15.33 -15.07
CA GLU A 30 8.20 -15.36 -16.15
C GLU A 30 6.77 -15.43 -15.59
N LEU A 31 6.55 -16.26 -14.56
CA LEU A 31 5.24 -16.39 -13.91
C LEU A 31 4.89 -15.14 -13.12
N LEU A 32 5.86 -14.48 -12.48
CA LEU A 32 5.64 -13.20 -11.79
C LEU A 32 5.24 -12.10 -12.79
N ARG A 33 5.85 -12.06 -13.97
CA ARG A 33 5.46 -11.11 -15.04
C ARG A 33 4.06 -11.42 -15.56
N LEU A 34 3.76 -12.69 -15.82
CA LEU A 34 2.43 -13.10 -16.27
C LEU A 34 1.35 -12.74 -15.23
N ASP A 35 1.59 -12.97 -13.95
CA ASP A 35 0.69 -12.56 -12.86
C ASP A 35 0.47 -11.04 -12.89
N GLN A 36 1.53 -10.26 -13.05
CA GLN A 36 1.44 -8.80 -13.12
C GLN A 36 0.67 -8.32 -14.34
N ASP A 37 0.88 -8.93 -15.50
CA ASP A 37 0.16 -8.60 -16.73
C ASP A 37 -1.33 -8.94 -16.61
N LEU A 38 -1.65 -10.09 -16.03
CA LEU A 38 -3.04 -10.50 -15.77
C LEU A 38 -3.73 -9.56 -14.76
N ARG A 39 -3.06 -9.19 -13.67
CA ARG A 39 -3.59 -8.22 -12.70
C ARG A 39 -3.85 -6.86 -13.34
N ASN A 40 -2.93 -6.39 -14.16
CA ASN A 40 -3.11 -5.13 -14.88
C ASN A 40 -4.29 -5.20 -15.87
N ALA A 41 -4.44 -6.31 -16.59
CA ALA A 41 -5.54 -6.52 -17.52
C ALA A 41 -6.90 -6.62 -16.81
N LEU A 42 -6.93 -7.18 -15.59
CA LEU A 42 -8.12 -7.29 -14.75
C LEU A 42 -8.44 -6.01 -13.95
N GLY A 43 -7.57 -4.99 -14.03
CA GLY A 43 -7.72 -3.78 -13.22
C GLY A 43 -7.54 -3.99 -11.71
N ALA A 44 -6.84 -5.07 -11.33
CA ALA A 44 -6.51 -5.42 -9.95
C ALA A 44 -4.98 -5.40 -9.72
N PRO A 45 -4.33 -4.25 -9.90
CA PRO A 45 -2.88 -4.14 -9.74
C PRO A 45 -2.45 -4.50 -8.32
N GLU A 46 -1.19 -4.90 -8.18
CA GLU A 46 -0.61 -5.19 -6.87
C GLU A 46 -0.61 -3.92 -6.01
N VAL A 47 -1.20 -4.02 -4.82
CA VAL A 47 -1.21 -2.94 -3.84
C VAL A 47 0.06 -3.04 -3.00
N GLY A 48 1.12 -2.40 -3.48
CA GLY A 48 2.38 -2.28 -2.73
C GLY A 48 2.44 -1.04 -1.85
N GLN A 49 1.57 -0.05 -2.11
CA GLN A 49 1.55 1.24 -1.43
C GLN A 49 0.13 1.64 -1.10
N LEU A 50 -0.04 2.31 0.04
CA LEU A 50 -1.33 2.82 0.46
C LEU A 50 -1.18 4.11 1.28
N ILE A 51 -2.25 4.88 1.32
CA ILE A 51 -2.40 5.99 2.26
C ILE A 51 -3.38 5.54 3.35
N ALA A 52 -2.97 5.67 4.60
CA ALA A 52 -3.80 5.43 5.77
C ALA A 52 -4.17 6.77 6.41
N ILE A 53 -5.45 6.96 6.69
CA ILE A 53 -6.00 8.14 7.36
C ILE A 53 -6.60 7.68 8.68
N THR A 54 -6.23 8.32 9.79
CA THR A 54 -6.84 8.05 11.11
C THR A 54 -7.62 9.27 11.56
N ALA A 55 -8.87 9.06 11.98
CA ALA A 55 -9.77 10.12 12.44
C ALA A 55 -10.58 9.67 13.66
N PRO A 56 -11.15 10.60 14.47
CA PRO A 56 -11.90 10.24 15.66
C PRO A 56 -13.19 9.47 15.35
N ASP A 57 -13.80 9.71 14.20
CA ASP A 57 -15.04 9.08 13.75
C ASP A 57 -15.05 8.79 12.24
N ALA A 58 -16.04 8.00 11.78
CA ALA A 58 -16.17 7.59 10.40
C ALA A 58 -16.43 8.78 9.45
N GLU A 59 -17.21 9.76 9.88
CA GLU A 59 -17.55 10.93 9.07
C GLU A 59 -16.29 11.77 8.79
N THR A 60 -15.49 12.03 9.81
CA THR A 60 -14.22 12.76 9.67
C THR A 60 -13.22 11.98 8.78
N ALA A 61 -13.16 10.64 8.92
CA ALA A 61 -12.33 9.81 8.07
C ALA A 61 -12.75 9.89 6.59
N LEU A 62 -14.07 9.90 6.32
CA LEU A 62 -14.61 10.05 4.97
C LEU A 62 -14.29 11.43 4.39
N GLN A 63 -14.48 12.51 5.16
CA GLN A 63 -14.16 13.88 4.71
C GLN A 63 -12.67 14.03 4.36
N GLN A 64 -11.78 13.50 5.19
CA GLN A 64 -10.35 13.50 4.92
C GLN A 64 -10.01 12.64 3.70
N SER A 65 -10.68 11.48 3.54
CA SER A 65 -10.53 10.64 2.35
C SER A 65 -10.95 11.37 1.07
N GLU A 66 -11.97 12.22 1.10
CA GLU A 66 -12.38 13.06 -0.04
C GLU A 66 -11.31 14.09 -0.41
N ILE A 67 -10.70 14.73 0.58
CA ILE A 67 -9.60 15.69 0.36
C ILE A 67 -8.41 15.00 -0.29
N VAL A 68 -8.00 13.85 0.26
CA VAL A 68 -6.88 13.07 -0.27
C VAL A 68 -7.21 12.52 -1.66
N ALA A 69 -8.44 12.05 -1.90
CA ALA A 69 -8.89 11.58 -3.20
C ALA A 69 -8.81 12.67 -4.28
N THR A 70 -9.27 13.88 -3.97
CA THR A 70 -9.16 15.03 -4.88
C THR A 70 -7.70 15.36 -5.21
N TRP A 71 -6.82 15.29 -4.22
CA TRP A 71 -5.39 15.48 -4.44
C TRP A 71 -4.79 14.35 -5.30
N LEU A 72 -5.17 13.08 -5.04
CA LEU A 72 -4.72 11.92 -5.82
C LEU A 72 -5.18 11.99 -7.27
N ASP A 73 -6.39 12.50 -7.56
CA ASP A 73 -6.86 12.72 -8.93
C ASP A 73 -5.91 13.67 -9.69
N ALA A 74 -5.45 14.73 -9.05
CA ALA A 74 -4.46 15.64 -9.65
C ALA A 74 -3.09 14.97 -9.86
N GLN A 75 -2.66 14.07 -8.95
CA GLN A 75 -1.40 13.35 -9.12
C GLN A 75 -1.52 12.28 -10.22
N GLN A 76 -2.67 11.64 -10.36
CA GLN A 76 -2.95 10.70 -11.44
C GLN A 76 -2.92 11.38 -12.81
N GLN A 77 -3.51 12.58 -12.92
CA GLN A 77 -3.43 13.38 -14.16
C GLN A 77 -1.99 13.76 -14.53
N LYS A 78 -1.12 13.95 -13.53
CA LYS A 78 0.33 14.17 -13.75
C LYS A 78 1.10 12.88 -14.06
N GLY A 79 0.44 11.72 -14.05
CA GLY A 79 1.05 10.42 -14.33
C GLY A 79 1.95 9.88 -13.22
N LEU A 80 1.84 10.39 -11.98
CA LEU A 80 2.62 9.92 -10.83
C LEU A 80 2.14 8.58 -10.26
N LEU A 81 0.87 8.22 -10.52
CA LEU A 81 0.28 6.92 -10.20
C LEU A 81 -0.70 6.52 -11.31
N ALA A 82 -0.94 5.21 -11.46
CA ALA A 82 -1.88 4.68 -12.44
C ALA A 82 -3.33 4.77 -11.95
N GLY A 83 -3.55 4.57 -10.65
CA GLY A 83 -4.88 4.63 -10.05
C GLY A 83 -4.85 4.50 -8.53
N TYR A 84 -6.00 4.63 -7.93
CA TYR A 84 -6.20 4.43 -6.49
C TYR A 84 -7.64 4.06 -6.18
N GLU A 85 -7.86 3.46 -5.03
CA GLU A 85 -9.18 3.19 -4.48
C GLU A 85 -9.41 4.08 -3.25
N ALA A 86 -10.61 4.67 -3.13
CA ALA A 86 -11.00 5.46 -1.98
C ALA A 86 -12.43 5.11 -1.58
N VAL A 87 -12.63 4.85 -0.29
CA VAL A 87 -13.97 4.55 0.25
C VAL A 87 -14.96 5.69 -0.04
N ALA A 88 -14.51 6.94 0.00
CA ALA A 88 -15.33 8.12 -0.25
C ALA A 88 -15.93 8.18 -1.69
N ARG A 89 -15.37 7.43 -2.65
CA ARG A 89 -15.97 7.30 -3.99
C ARG A 89 -17.22 6.45 -3.98
N THR A 90 -17.30 5.48 -3.07
CA THR A 90 -18.43 4.54 -2.93
C THR A 90 -19.42 5.03 -1.87
N LEU A 91 -18.92 5.49 -0.72
CA LEU A 91 -19.69 6.08 0.36
C LEU A 91 -19.09 7.46 0.69
N PRO A 92 -19.61 8.54 0.09
CA PRO A 92 -19.20 9.90 0.43
C PRO A 92 -19.55 10.27 1.87
N SER A 93 -18.86 11.28 2.42
CA SER A 93 -19.22 11.87 3.71
C SER A 93 -20.67 12.38 3.72
N GLN A 94 -21.31 12.40 4.88
CA GLN A 94 -22.67 12.94 5.01
C GLN A 94 -22.75 14.39 4.53
N GLN A 95 -21.67 15.16 4.75
CA GLN A 95 -21.57 16.52 4.24
C GLN A 95 -21.66 16.55 2.70
N THR A 96 -20.89 15.73 2.02
CA THR A 96 -20.89 15.62 0.54
C THR A 96 -22.23 15.08 0.03
N GLN A 97 -22.83 14.09 0.72
CA GLN A 97 -24.15 13.58 0.37
C GLN A 97 -25.20 14.69 0.44
N ARG A 98 -25.24 15.48 1.51
CA ARG A 98 -26.18 16.62 1.64
C ARG A 98 -25.94 17.70 0.58
N GLN A 99 -24.68 18.00 0.26
CA GLN A 99 -24.36 18.94 -0.82
C GLN A 99 -24.88 18.45 -2.18
N ARG A 100 -24.72 17.17 -2.48
CA ARG A 100 -25.26 16.56 -3.71
C ARG A 100 -26.78 16.55 -3.72
N GLN A 101 -27.43 16.24 -2.61
CA GLN A 101 -28.89 16.29 -2.46
C GLN A 101 -29.45 17.70 -2.70
N ALA A 102 -28.79 18.74 -2.18
CA ALA A 102 -29.18 20.14 -2.39
C ALA A 102 -29.07 20.57 -3.86
N GLN A 103 -28.27 19.88 -4.68
CA GLN A 103 -28.14 20.18 -6.11
C GLN A 103 -29.17 19.43 -6.98
N LEU A 104 -29.91 18.47 -6.40
CA LEU A 104 -30.94 17.76 -7.15
C LEU A 104 -32.07 18.76 -7.53
N PRO A 105 -32.54 18.76 -8.80
CA PRO A 105 -33.57 19.64 -9.25
C PRO A 105 -34.91 19.33 -8.55
N GLU A 106 -35.80 20.33 -8.48
CA GLU A 106 -37.14 20.08 -8.03
C GLU A 106 -37.91 19.23 -9.04
N ARG A 107 -38.82 18.39 -8.51
CA ARG A 107 -39.59 17.42 -9.31
C ARG A 107 -40.29 18.09 -10.50
N ASP A 108 -40.95 19.23 -10.27
CA ASP A 108 -41.77 19.89 -11.30
C ASP A 108 -40.91 20.57 -12.37
N VAL A 109 -39.75 21.11 -11.99
CA VAL A 109 -38.75 21.65 -12.94
C VAL A 109 -38.21 20.52 -13.82
N LEU A 110 -37.81 19.42 -13.20
CA LEU A 110 -37.29 18.25 -13.91
C LEU A 110 -38.35 17.62 -14.83
N ALA A 111 -39.61 17.53 -14.37
CA ALA A 111 -40.72 17.03 -15.17
C ALA A 111 -40.95 17.89 -16.43
N THR A 112 -40.89 19.22 -16.29
CA THR A 112 -41.03 20.15 -17.41
C THR A 112 -39.89 20.01 -18.41
N ASP A 113 -38.66 19.90 -17.92
CA ASP A 113 -37.47 19.72 -18.78
C ASP A 113 -37.50 18.39 -19.51
N LEU A 114 -37.86 17.29 -18.82
CA LEU A 114 -38.03 15.98 -19.45
C LEU A 114 -39.12 15.96 -20.50
N ALA A 115 -40.26 16.57 -20.22
CA ALA A 115 -41.37 16.68 -21.22
C ALA A 115 -40.93 17.41 -22.48
N ARG A 116 -40.16 18.49 -22.33
CA ARG A 116 -39.61 19.27 -23.45
C ARG A 116 -38.61 18.48 -24.28
N VAL A 117 -37.70 17.77 -23.63
CA VAL A 117 -36.66 16.97 -24.32
C VAL A 117 -37.24 15.70 -24.95
N ALA A 118 -38.30 15.14 -24.36
CA ALA A 118 -38.98 13.95 -24.86
C ALA A 118 -39.96 14.26 -26.00
N GLU A 119 -40.21 15.52 -26.31
CA GLU A 119 -41.11 15.93 -27.39
C GLU A 119 -40.62 15.39 -28.74
N GLY A 120 -41.52 14.68 -29.45
CA GLY A 120 -41.18 14.05 -30.74
C GLY A 120 -40.41 12.73 -30.62
N LEU A 121 -40.09 12.25 -29.42
CA LEU A 121 -39.45 10.95 -29.18
C LEU A 121 -40.50 9.86 -28.89
N PRO A 122 -40.26 8.59 -29.22
CA PRO A 122 -41.25 7.50 -29.08
C PRO A 122 -41.36 7.00 -27.61
N PHE A 123 -41.46 7.90 -26.65
CA PHE A 123 -41.68 7.57 -25.24
C PHE A 123 -43.17 7.60 -24.89
N GLN A 124 -43.58 6.62 -24.07
CA GLN A 124 -44.92 6.59 -23.54
C GLN A 124 -45.13 7.70 -22.49
N PRO A 125 -46.28 8.35 -22.45
CA PRO A 125 -46.62 9.31 -21.38
C PRO A 125 -46.47 8.66 -20.00
N GLY A 126 -45.81 9.38 -19.08
CA GLY A 126 -45.60 8.88 -17.71
C GLY A 126 -44.45 7.92 -17.50
N LEU A 127 -43.69 7.55 -18.55
CA LEU A 127 -42.53 6.64 -18.44
C LEU A 127 -41.54 7.10 -17.37
N PHE A 128 -41.35 8.41 -17.21
CA PHE A 128 -40.40 8.99 -16.26
C PHE A 128 -40.98 9.27 -14.88
N ASN A 129 -42.28 8.98 -14.62
CA ASN A 129 -42.86 9.22 -13.30
C ASN A 129 -42.13 8.53 -12.14
N PRO A 130 -41.77 7.24 -12.21
CA PRO A 130 -41.02 6.59 -11.13
C PRO A 130 -39.69 7.32 -10.85
N PHE A 131 -38.94 7.71 -11.89
CA PHE A 131 -37.71 8.47 -11.75
C PHE A 131 -37.90 9.82 -11.07
N LEU A 132 -38.98 10.55 -11.43
CA LEU A 132 -39.33 11.83 -10.80
C LEU A 132 -39.68 11.67 -9.32
N GLU A 133 -40.37 10.60 -8.95
CA GLU A 133 -40.70 10.25 -7.58
C GLU A 133 -39.42 9.87 -6.79
N ASP A 134 -38.54 9.09 -7.38
CA ASP A 134 -37.23 8.71 -6.77
C ASP A 134 -36.36 9.94 -6.51
N ILE A 135 -36.27 10.89 -7.45
CA ILE A 135 -35.58 12.17 -7.25
C ILE A 135 -36.18 12.99 -6.11
N ALA A 136 -37.52 13.07 -6.07
CA ALA A 136 -38.21 13.79 -4.99
C ALA A 136 -37.91 13.14 -3.61
N ALA A 137 -37.94 11.81 -3.53
CA ALA A 137 -37.60 11.06 -2.32
C ALA A 137 -36.13 11.25 -1.96
N ALA A 138 -35.20 11.18 -2.94
CA ALA A 138 -33.77 11.33 -2.71
C ALA A 138 -33.40 12.71 -2.13
N ARG A 139 -34.11 13.79 -2.46
CA ARG A 139 -33.88 15.13 -1.91
C ARG A 139 -34.07 15.23 -0.40
N THR A 140 -34.90 14.37 0.19
CA THR A 140 -35.25 14.38 1.62
C THR A 140 -34.75 13.16 2.38
N ALA A 141 -34.17 12.18 1.69
CA ALA A 141 -33.64 10.97 2.31
C ALA A 141 -32.52 11.29 3.31
N PRO A 142 -32.42 10.58 4.44
CA PRO A 142 -31.30 10.72 5.34
C PRO A 142 -30.00 10.26 4.65
N PRO A 143 -28.84 10.90 4.96
CA PRO A 143 -27.55 10.43 4.45
C PRO A 143 -27.28 8.99 4.87
N VAL A 144 -26.73 8.20 3.95
CA VAL A 144 -26.33 6.80 4.20
C VAL A 144 -25.07 6.78 5.07
N ARG A 145 -25.04 5.92 6.08
CA ARG A 145 -23.92 5.71 7.00
C ARG A 145 -23.32 4.33 6.79
N PRO A 146 -22.06 4.11 7.21
CA PRO A 146 -21.44 2.78 7.14
C PRO A 146 -22.27 1.68 7.84
N GLU A 147 -22.97 2.03 8.93
CA GLU A 147 -23.79 1.11 9.71
C GLU A 147 -25.00 0.60 8.92
N ASP A 148 -25.57 1.44 8.05
CA ASP A 148 -26.76 1.14 7.24
C ASP A 148 -26.46 0.08 6.17
N LEU A 149 -25.20 -0.09 5.83
CA LEU A 149 -24.72 -1.02 4.80
C LEU A 149 -24.27 -2.39 5.36
N ARG A 150 -24.35 -2.58 6.68
CA ARG A 150 -23.95 -3.86 7.31
C ARG A 150 -24.73 -5.04 6.75
N GLY A 151 -24.03 -6.14 6.51
CA GLY A 151 -24.64 -7.36 5.95
C GLY A 151 -24.86 -7.32 4.44
N THR A 152 -24.48 -6.24 3.76
CA THR A 152 -24.49 -6.17 2.29
C THR A 152 -23.10 -6.39 1.71
N LEU A 153 -23.02 -6.78 0.42
CA LEU A 153 -21.74 -6.86 -0.29
C LEU A 153 -20.99 -5.54 -0.31
N LEU A 154 -21.73 -4.44 -0.45
CA LEU A 154 -21.16 -3.10 -0.43
C LEU A 154 -20.58 -2.76 0.95
N GLY A 155 -21.28 -3.10 2.02
CA GLY A 155 -20.80 -2.93 3.40
C GLY A 155 -19.53 -3.74 3.69
N THR A 156 -19.41 -4.95 3.13
CA THR A 156 -18.18 -5.74 3.24
C THR A 156 -17.01 -5.05 2.54
N ARG A 157 -17.21 -4.55 1.32
CA ARG A 157 -16.18 -3.81 0.58
C ARG A 157 -15.76 -2.53 1.30
N ILE A 158 -16.73 -1.76 1.79
CA ILE A 158 -16.45 -0.54 2.56
C ILE A 158 -15.70 -0.88 3.84
N GLY A 159 -16.07 -1.95 4.55
CA GLY A 159 -15.44 -2.38 5.78
C GLY A 159 -13.97 -2.78 5.66
N ILE A 160 -13.50 -3.12 4.45
CA ILE A 160 -12.07 -3.35 4.19
C ILE A 160 -11.30 -2.02 4.13
N LEU A 161 -11.94 -0.97 3.62
CA LEU A 161 -11.31 0.34 3.40
C LEU A 161 -11.58 1.33 4.53
N LEU A 162 -12.64 1.13 5.33
CA LEU A 162 -13.04 2.00 6.43
C LEU A 162 -13.47 1.15 7.62
N PHE A 163 -12.70 1.18 8.68
CA PHE A 163 -12.94 0.35 9.87
C PHE A 163 -12.56 1.05 11.17
N PRO A 164 -13.17 0.68 12.29
CA PRO A 164 -12.79 1.16 13.61
C PRO A 164 -11.42 0.57 14.01
N GLY A 165 -10.53 1.40 14.53
CA GLY A 165 -9.25 1.04 15.09
C GLY A 165 -9.13 1.47 16.55
N GLU A 166 -7.99 1.23 17.18
CA GLU A 166 -7.75 1.57 18.60
C GLU A 166 -7.83 3.07 18.90
N ARG A 167 -7.55 3.92 17.91
CA ARG A 167 -7.48 5.40 18.03
C ARG A 167 -8.61 6.12 17.30
N GLY A 168 -9.71 5.43 17.02
CA GLY A 168 -10.81 5.96 16.24
C GLY A 168 -11.04 5.16 14.97
N TRP A 169 -11.31 5.82 13.85
CA TRP A 169 -11.56 5.19 12.56
C TRP A 169 -10.37 5.33 11.62
N THR A 170 -10.16 4.29 10.82
CA THR A 170 -9.09 4.27 9.81
C THR A 170 -9.71 4.12 8.43
N ALA A 171 -9.33 5.01 7.52
CA ALA A 171 -9.62 4.89 6.10
C ALA A 171 -8.33 4.54 5.34
N LEU A 172 -8.39 3.52 4.47
CA LEU A 172 -7.29 3.10 3.63
C LEU A 172 -7.57 3.50 2.17
N LEU A 173 -6.55 4.06 1.53
CA LEU A 173 -6.54 4.37 0.11
C LEU A 173 -5.41 3.60 -0.57
N PRO A 174 -5.69 2.38 -1.06
CA PRO A 174 -4.74 1.61 -1.86
C PRO A 174 -4.33 2.35 -3.12
N LEU A 175 -3.04 2.37 -3.42
CA LEU A 175 -2.46 3.02 -4.61
C LEU A 175 -1.95 1.97 -5.58
N SER A 176 -2.03 2.24 -6.88
CA SER A 176 -1.53 1.37 -7.93
C SER A 176 -0.65 2.11 -8.91
N GLY A 177 0.42 1.45 -9.38
CA GLY A 177 1.32 1.97 -10.39
C GLY A 177 2.00 3.29 -9.99
N VAL A 178 2.38 3.42 -8.72
CA VAL A 178 3.10 4.59 -8.21
C VAL A 178 4.51 4.63 -8.81
N ARG A 179 4.83 5.74 -9.51
CA ARG A 179 6.13 5.95 -10.16
C ARG A 179 7.11 6.68 -9.27
N GLU A 180 6.63 7.65 -8.49
CA GLU A 180 7.46 8.53 -7.66
C GLU A 180 6.99 8.51 -6.19
N PRO A 181 7.28 7.44 -5.43
CA PRO A 181 6.81 7.26 -4.05
C PRO A 181 7.19 8.43 -3.12
N LYS A 182 8.42 8.93 -3.26
CA LYS A 182 8.94 10.01 -2.41
C LYS A 182 8.22 11.34 -2.66
N LEU A 183 7.86 11.64 -3.91
CA LEU A 183 7.10 12.86 -4.25
C LEU A 183 5.68 12.79 -3.71
N LEU A 184 5.04 11.62 -3.80
CA LEU A 184 3.71 11.41 -3.23
C LEU A 184 3.74 11.54 -1.70
N ALA A 185 4.69 10.89 -1.03
CA ALA A 185 4.82 10.98 0.43
C ALA A 185 5.06 12.41 0.93
N ALA A 186 5.89 13.19 0.22
CA ALA A 186 6.20 14.57 0.57
C ALA A 186 5.10 15.58 0.19
N GLY A 187 4.24 15.24 -0.76
CA GLY A 187 3.23 16.12 -1.34
C GLY A 187 1.84 16.01 -0.72
N LEU A 188 1.66 15.26 0.37
CA LEU A 188 0.35 15.12 1.03
C LEU A 188 -0.22 16.49 1.43
N PRO A 189 -1.53 16.70 1.28
CA PRO A 189 -2.16 17.98 1.61
C PRO A 189 -1.90 18.38 3.07
N PRO A 190 -1.48 19.62 3.35
CA PRO A 190 -1.19 20.08 4.72
C PRO A 190 -2.37 19.93 5.69
N SER A 191 -3.60 20.03 5.18
CA SER A 191 -4.84 19.90 5.96
C SER A 191 -5.06 18.52 6.59
N VAL A 192 -4.38 17.48 6.08
CA VAL A 192 -4.48 16.10 6.58
C VAL A 192 -3.16 15.57 7.15
N VAL A 193 -2.09 16.38 7.14
CA VAL A 193 -0.79 16.02 7.72
C VAL A 193 -0.93 15.79 9.24
N GLY A 194 -0.31 14.73 9.75
CA GLY A 194 -0.39 14.31 11.16
C GLY A 194 -1.51 13.28 11.45
N GLN A 195 -2.46 13.13 10.52
CA GLN A 195 -3.52 12.12 10.58
C GLN A 195 -3.46 11.15 9.38
N THR A 196 -2.53 11.41 8.46
CA THR A 196 -2.38 10.67 7.20
C THR A 196 -0.95 10.18 7.06
N TRP A 197 -0.79 8.90 6.75
CA TRP A 197 0.50 8.24 6.55
C TRP A 197 0.54 7.61 5.16
N TYR A 198 1.62 7.89 4.43
CA TYR A 198 1.98 7.13 3.24
C TYR A 198 2.77 5.89 3.66
N LEU A 199 2.29 4.73 3.30
CA LEU A 199 2.89 3.43 3.64
C LEU A 199 3.32 2.72 2.36
N ASP A 200 4.61 2.43 2.26
CA ASP A 200 5.17 1.54 1.25
C ASP A 200 5.47 0.20 1.92
N LEU A 201 4.57 -0.77 1.71
CA LEU A 201 4.62 -2.08 2.37
C LEU A 201 5.89 -2.85 1.98
N ARG A 202 6.32 -2.75 0.71
CA ARG A 202 7.54 -3.41 0.24
C ARG A 202 8.78 -2.77 0.87
N ALA A 203 8.88 -1.45 0.81
CA ALA A 203 10.00 -0.72 1.39
C ALA A 203 10.10 -0.94 2.90
N GLU A 204 8.97 -0.96 3.62
CA GLU A 204 8.94 -1.18 5.06
C GLU A 204 9.34 -2.62 5.41
N THR A 205 8.84 -3.61 4.67
CA THR A 205 9.22 -5.00 4.87
C THR A 205 10.71 -5.21 4.61
N ASN A 206 11.25 -4.67 3.52
CA ASN A 206 12.69 -4.73 3.21
C ASN A 206 13.53 -4.03 4.29
N ARG A 207 13.06 -2.89 4.82
CA ARG A 207 13.73 -2.19 5.93
C ARG A 207 13.76 -3.02 7.21
N LEU A 208 12.67 -3.73 7.54
CA LEU A 208 12.62 -4.63 8.69
C LEU A 208 13.64 -5.76 8.53
N VAL A 209 13.73 -6.40 7.35
CA VAL A 209 14.71 -7.47 7.09
C VAL A 209 16.13 -6.96 7.20
N ALA A 210 16.43 -5.79 6.62
CA ALA A 210 17.75 -5.16 6.75
C ALA A 210 18.09 -4.86 8.22
N GLY A 211 17.11 -4.41 9.01
CA GLY A 211 17.27 -4.19 10.46
C GLY A 211 17.58 -5.47 11.23
N PHE A 212 16.84 -6.56 10.96
CA PHE A 212 17.12 -7.87 11.55
C PHE A 212 18.52 -8.38 11.19
N ARG A 213 18.93 -8.24 9.92
CA ARG A 213 20.26 -8.61 9.46
C ARG A 213 21.35 -7.84 10.23
N THR A 214 21.23 -6.54 10.32
CA THR A 214 22.21 -5.70 11.04
C THR A 214 22.33 -6.12 12.50
N THR A 215 21.21 -6.38 13.16
CA THR A 215 21.18 -6.85 14.54
C THR A 215 21.81 -8.24 14.67
N ALA A 216 21.52 -9.16 13.75
CA ALA A 216 22.10 -10.50 13.74
C ALA A 216 23.63 -10.46 13.55
N LEU A 217 24.12 -9.65 12.60
CA LEU A 217 25.55 -9.46 12.36
C LEU A 217 26.26 -8.87 13.59
N HIS A 218 25.62 -7.88 14.24
CA HIS A 218 26.19 -7.30 15.47
C HIS A 218 26.28 -8.33 16.61
N ARG A 219 25.25 -9.15 16.79
CA ARG A 219 25.28 -10.24 17.79
C ARG A 219 26.32 -11.31 17.43
N LEU A 220 26.44 -11.63 16.13
CA LEU A 220 27.46 -12.59 15.65
C LEU A 220 28.90 -12.10 15.96
N THR A 221 29.20 -10.82 15.71
CA THR A 221 30.51 -10.24 16.01
C THR A 221 30.84 -10.32 17.50
N TRP A 222 29.88 -10.05 18.38
CA TRP A 222 30.04 -10.24 19.83
C TRP A 222 30.24 -11.70 20.21
N GLY A 223 29.50 -12.62 19.57
CA GLY A 223 29.67 -14.06 19.78
C GLY A 223 31.07 -14.54 19.38
N VAL A 224 31.56 -14.12 18.22
CA VAL A 224 32.93 -14.43 17.75
C VAL A 224 33.96 -13.84 18.70
N ALA A 225 33.82 -12.60 19.12
CA ALA A 225 34.75 -11.98 20.09
C ALA A 225 34.80 -12.74 21.40
N LEU A 226 33.65 -13.20 21.93
CA LEU A 226 33.57 -14.02 23.13
C LEU A 226 34.27 -15.36 22.95
N ILE A 227 34.05 -16.05 21.81
CA ILE A 227 34.75 -17.33 21.50
C ILE A 227 36.27 -17.15 21.46
N VAL A 228 36.71 -16.07 20.78
CA VAL A 228 38.13 -15.75 20.71
C VAL A 228 38.73 -15.51 22.12
N ALA A 229 37.97 -14.74 22.95
CA ALA A 229 38.40 -14.47 24.34
C ALA A 229 38.50 -15.76 25.18
N VAL A 230 37.53 -16.66 25.08
CA VAL A 230 37.54 -17.95 25.79
C VAL A 230 38.70 -18.82 25.35
N ILE A 231 38.96 -18.94 24.03
CA ILE A 231 40.10 -19.69 23.49
C ILE A 231 41.42 -19.07 23.96
N TRP A 232 41.52 -17.75 23.98
CA TRP A 232 42.72 -17.06 24.45
C TRP A 232 43.00 -17.29 25.93
N ILE A 233 41.98 -17.24 26.78
CA ILE A 233 42.10 -17.55 28.22
C ILE A 233 42.57 -19.01 28.43
N GLY A 234 41.99 -19.95 27.65
CA GLY A 234 42.34 -21.37 27.78
C GLY A 234 43.74 -21.71 27.30
N LEU A 235 44.15 -21.17 26.15
CA LEU A 235 45.44 -21.47 25.54
C LEU A 235 46.60 -20.60 26.05
N ARG A 236 46.32 -19.47 26.64
CA ARG A 236 47.29 -18.47 27.13
C ARG A 236 48.41 -18.10 26.14
N CYS A 237 48.18 -18.39 24.85
CA CYS A 237 49.15 -18.18 23.79
C CYS A 237 48.46 -17.70 22.50
N TRP A 238 48.86 -16.54 22.00
CA TRP A 238 48.27 -15.94 20.79
C TRP A 238 48.47 -16.82 19.53
N ARG A 239 49.63 -17.52 19.46
CA ARG A 239 49.88 -18.45 18.34
C ARG A 239 48.91 -19.61 18.32
N GLY A 240 48.50 -20.13 19.48
CA GLY A 240 47.51 -21.19 19.59
C GLY A 240 46.12 -20.73 19.16
N VAL A 241 45.72 -19.52 19.54
CA VAL A 241 44.43 -18.92 19.10
C VAL A 241 44.37 -18.77 17.58
N ILE A 242 45.44 -18.24 16.96
CA ILE A 242 45.51 -18.10 15.50
C ILE A 242 45.46 -19.49 14.82
N ALA A 243 46.21 -20.45 15.32
CA ALA A 243 46.22 -21.83 14.77
C ALA A 243 44.84 -22.50 14.85
N ALA A 244 44.05 -22.23 15.91
CA ALA A 244 42.71 -22.76 16.07
C ALA A 244 41.67 -22.04 15.17
N LEU A 245 41.87 -20.75 14.89
CA LEU A 245 40.90 -19.94 14.08
C LEU A 245 41.14 -20.09 12.56
N ILE A 246 42.37 -20.40 12.11
CA ILE A 246 42.68 -20.53 10.67
C ILE A 246 41.76 -21.53 9.96
N PRO A 247 41.58 -22.78 10.42
CA PRO A 247 40.75 -23.76 9.71
C PRO A 247 39.26 -23.32 9.68
N VAL A 248 38.77 -22.71 10.76
CA VAL A 248 37.40 -22.22 10.83
C VAL A 248 37.19 -21.05 9.84
N SER A 249 38.13 -20.12 9.77
CA SER A 249 38.07 -19.00 8.83
C SER A 249 38.14 -19.47 7.37
N ILE A 250 39.02 -20.45 7.07
CA ILE A 250 39.10 -21.03 5.73
C ILE A 250 37.80 -21.74 5.35
N ALA A 251 37.21 -22.53 6.25
CA ALA A 251 35.96 -23.22 6.02
C ALA A 251 34.82 -22.21 5.75
N LEU A 252 34.75 -21.14 6.54
CA LEU A 252 33.74 -20.07 6.35
C LEU A 252 33.90 -19.40 4.98
N ILE A 253 35.10 -19.01 4.60
CA ILE A 253 35.40 -18.38 3.31
C ILE A 253 35.01 -19.30 2.15
N VAL A 254 35.35 -20.59 2.23
CA VAL A 254 35.00 -21.57 1.18
C VAL A 254 33.47 -21.75 1.08
N THR A 255 32.78 -21.80 2.22
CA THR A 255 31.30 -21.92 2.24
C THR A 255 30.66 -20.71 1.63
N VAL A 256 31.07 -19.51 2.01
CA VAL A 256 30.52 -18.26 1.43
C VAL A 256 30.83 -18.18 -0.06
N ALA A 257 32.05 -18.52 -0.48
CA ALA A 257 32.41 -18.53 -1.90
C ALA A 257 31.58 -19.53 -2.72
N ALA A 258 31.28 -20.69 -2.14
CA ALA A 258 30.44 -21.71 -2.80
C ALA A 258 28.96 -21.30 -2.92
N LEU A 259 28.44 -20.48 -1.98
CA LEU A 259 27.09 -19.96 -2.01
C LEU A 259 26.92 -18.79 -3.00
N LEU A 260 28.01 -18.07 -3.30
CA LEU A 260 27.99 -16.93 -4.23
C LEU A 260 28.38 -17.30 -5.67
N ALA A 261 28.81 -18.54 -5.91
CA ALA A 261 29.19 -19.05 -7.23
C ALA A 261 27.99 -19.63 -7.97
#